data_22f3e1e6b91d962e0c6d65dbda16764e
#
_entry.id   22f3e1e6b91d962e0c6d65dbda16764e
#
_cell.length_a   1.000
_cell.length_b   1.000
_cell.length_c   1.000
_cell.angle_alpha   90.00
_cell.angle_beta   90.00
_cell.angle_gamma   90.00
#
_symmetry.space_group_name_H-M   'P 1'
#
loop_
_entity.id
_entity.type
_entity.pdbx_description
1 polymer ?
#
loop_
_entity_poly.entity_id
_entity_poly.type
_entity_poly.pdbx_seq_one_letter_code
_entity_poly.pdbx_strand_id
1 'polypeptide(L)'
;MQVSGPLTYRRRMPVSNQSRAVDLRVTGTVQGVSYRAACAEQARTLGLVGYIENLDDGAVHVVAEGTPDAVESLVDWCHDGPDAASVDDVEVRDVAPEGYDDFTVRH
;
A
#
# COMPACT_ATOMS: atom_id res chain seq x y z
N MET A 1 -12.72 24.10 28.08
CA MET A 1 -12.62 24.18 27.94
C MET A 1 -12.28 23.89 27.44
N GLN A 2 -12.12 23.68 27.34
CA GLN A 2 -11.87 23.61 26.97
C GLN A 2 -11.55 23.10 26.52
N VAL A 3 -11.70 22.93 26.87
CA VAL A 3 -11.56 22.64 26.52
C VAL A 3 -11.39 22.12 26.07
N SER A 4 -11.40 22.08 26.27
CA SER A 4 -11.40 21.79 25.85
C SER A 4 -11.24 21.21 25.40
N GLY A 5 -11.20 21.13 25.36
CA GLY A 5 -11.13 20.75 25.06
C GLY A 5 -10.94 19.97 24.55
N PRO A 6 -10.96 19.91 24.63
CA PRO A 6 -10.86 19.35 24.07
C PRO A 6 -10.68 18.69 23.55
N LEU A 7 -10.72 18.57 23.81
CA LEU A 7 -10.72 18.25 23.33
C LEU A 7 -10.50 17.59 22.77
N THR A 8 -10.57 17.51 22.87
CA THR A 8 -10.57 17.23 22.36
C THR A 8 -10.33 16.72 21.69
N TYR A 9 -10.42 16.56 21.85
CA TYR A 9 -10.35 16.40 21.16
C TYR A 9 -9.96 15.73 20.57
N ARG A 10 -9.78 15.57 20.76
CA ARG A 10 -9.63 15.20 20.24
C ARG A 10 -9.27 14.52 19.67
N ARG A 11 -9.32 14.37 19.67
CA ARG A 11 -9.36 14.00 19.19
C ARG A 11 -9.22 13.48 18.42
N ARG A 12 -9.29 13.45 18.27
CA ARG A 12 -9.47 13.14 17.56
C ARG A 12 -9.14 12.79 16.67
N MET A 13 -9.15 12.66 16.42
CA MET A 13 -8.91 12.36 15.60
C MET A 13 -8.72 12.10 14.87
N PRO A 14 -8.64 12.26 14.66
CA PRO A 14 -8.70 12.01 13.56
C PRO A 14 -8.38 11.00 12.72
N VAL A 15 -9.20 10.45 12.40
CA VAL A 15 -8.96 9.18 11.79
C VAL A 15 -8.64 9.33 10.34
N SER A 16 -9.39 10.16 9.64
CA SER A 16 -9.11 10.38 8.23
C SER A 16 -7.71 10.90 7.98
N ASN A 17 -7.20 11.69 8.91
CA ASN A 17 -5.84 12.20 8.79
C ASN A 17 -4.79 11.14 9.11
N GLN A 18 -5.23 9.94 9.50
CA GLN A 18 -4.34 8.80 9.68
C GLN A 18 -4.27 7.93 8.43
N SER A 19 -5.03 8.25 7.40
CA SER A 19 -4.99 7.49 6.17
C SER A 19 -3.87 7.98 5.27
N ARG A 20 -3.21 7.04 4.62
CA ARG A 20 -2.19 7.32 3.62
C ARG A 20 -2.48 6.45 2.41
N ALA A 21 -2.24 6.99 1.23
CA ALA A 21 -2.35 6.22 0.01
C ALA A 21 -1.09 6.41 -0.82
N VAL A 22 -0.62 5.33 -1.43
CA VAL A 22 0.57 5.36 -2.27
C VAL A 22 0.32 4.63 -3.58
N ASP A 23 1.08 5.05 -4.59
CA ASP A 23 1.13 4.42 -5.90
C ASP A 23 2.58 3.96 -6.08
N LEU A 24 2.78 2.66 -6.26
CA LEU A 24 4.11 2.08 -6.36
C LEU A 24 4.32 1.51 -7.76
N ARG A 25 5.53 1.72 -8.29
CA ARG A 25 5.96 1.06 -9.52
C ARG A 25 7.20 0.23 -9.16
N VAL A 26 7.06 -1.07 -9.30
CA VAL A 26 8.11 -2.03 -8.93
C VAL A 26 8.70 -2.61 -10.19
N THR A 27 10.02 -2.53 -10.34
CA THR A 27 10.74 -3.02 -11.52
C THR A 27 11.73 -4.10 -11.11
N GLY A 28 12.10 -4.92 -12.08
CA GLY A 28 13.00 -6.05 -11.88
C GLY A 28 12.37 -7.34 -12.39
N THR A 29 12.78 -8.48 -11.84
CA THR A 29 12.15 -9.77 -12.12
C THR A 29 11.01 -9.94 -11.13
N VAL A 30 9.84 -9.38 -11.48
CA VAL A 30 8.70 -9.30 -10.58
C VAL A 30 7.41 -9.90 -11.18
N GLN A 31 7.36 -10.11 -12.50
CA GLN A 31 6.24 -10.81 -13.12
C GLN A 31 6.58 -12.28 -13.29
N GLY A 32 5.57 -13.15 -13.14
CA GLY A 32 5.75 -14.59 -13.33
C GLY A 32 6.43 -15.29 -12.16
N VAL A 33 6.54 -14.62 -11.00
CA VAL A 33 7.21 -15.16 -9.81
C VAL A 33 6.30 -15.07 -8.59
N SER A 34 4.99 -15.04 -8.80
CA SER A 34 3.96 -14.96 -7.75
C SER A 34 4.01 -13.65 -6.95
N TYR A 35 4.62 -12.60 -7.51
CA TYR A 35 4.75 -11.32 -6.81
C TYR A 35 3.38 -10.73 -6.47
N ARG A 36 2.44 -10.74 -7.45
CA ARG A 36 1.11 -10.16 -7.24
C ARG A 36 0.35 -10.87 -6.13
N ALA A 37 0.34 -12.20 -6.16
CA ALA A 37 -0.40 -12.98 -5.16
C ALA A 37 0.20 -12.77 -3.76
N ALA A 38 1.52 -12.79 -3.66
CA ALA A 38 2.20 -12.62 -2.37
C ALA A 38 2.00 -11.22 -1.83
N CYS A 39 2.08 -10.20 -2.70
CA CYS A 39 1.87 -8.81 -2.30
C CYS A 39 0.44 -8.59 -1.81
N ALA A 40 -0.54 -9.14 -2.52
CA ALA A 40 -1.95 -9.01 -2.13
C ALA A 40 -2.19 -9.64 -0.77
N GLU A 41 -1.60 -10.80 -0.51
CA GLU A 41 -1.73 -11.45 0.78
C GLU A 41 -1.13 -10.59 1.89
N GLN A 42 0.05 -10.03 1.65
CA GLN A 42 0.70 -9.15 2.61
C GLN A 42 -0.15 -7.91 2.89
N ALA A 43 -0.69 -7.29 1.82
CA ALA A 43 -1.53 -6.10 1.97
C ALA A 43 -2.78 -6.41 2.80
N ARG A 44 -3.42 -7.55 2.54
CA ARG A 44 -4.61 -7.94 3.29
C ARG A 44 -4.30 -8.19 4.76
N THR A 45 -3.17 -8.82 5.05
CA THR A 45 -2.73 -9.04 6.42
C THR A 45 -2.51 -7.72 7.14
N LEU A 46 -2.03 -6.70 6.44
CA LEU A 46 -1.82 -5.37 7.00
C LEU A 46 -3.08 -4.52 7.07
N GLY A 47 -4.20 -5.05 6.57
CA GLY A 47 -5.46 -4.30 6.57
C GLY A 47 -5.55 -3.22 5.51
N LEU A 48 -4.73 -3.31 4.46
CA LEU A 48 -4.72 -2.34 3.38
C LEU A 48 -5.78 -2.65 2.34
N VAL A 49 -6.20 -1.62 1.63
CA VAL A 49 -7.10 -1.72 0.49
C VAL A 49 -6.42 -1.14 -0.74
N GLY A 50 -6.91 -1.48 -1.92
CA GLY A 50 -6.33 -1.04 -3.18
C GLY A 50 -6.24 -2.17 -4.19
N TYR A 51 -5.17 -2.20 -4.98
CA TYR A 51 -5.02 -3.24 -6.00
C TYR A 51 -3.57 -3.36 -6.45
N ILE A 52 -3.29 -4.46 -7.16
CA ILE A 52 -2.00 -4.72 -7.78
C ILE A 52 -2.23 -5.31 -9.17
N GLU A 53 -1.42 -4.89 -10.12
CA GLU A 53 -1.53 -5.34 -11.52
C GLU A 53 -0.16 -5.41 -12.16
N ASN A 54 -0.03 -6.27 -13.17
CA ASN A 54 1.15 -6.28 -14.03
C ASN A 54 0.99 -5.21 -15.12
N LEU A 55 2.07 -4.50 -15.42
CA LEU A 55 2.08 -3.54 -16.52
C LEU A 55 2.74 -4.19 -17.75
N ASP A 56 2.46 -3.63 -18.93
CA ASP A 56 2.96 -4.18 -20.19
C ASP A 56 4.47 -4.12 -20.30
N ASP A 57 5.11 -3.21 -19.61
CA ASP A 57 6.57 -3.05 -19.66
C ASP A 57 7.33 -3.96 -18.69
N GLY A 58 6.63 -4.87 -18.02
CA GLY A 58 7.26 -5.82 -17.09
C GLY A 58 7.23 -5.37 -15.64
N ALA A 59 6.83 -4.14 -15.38
CA ALA A 59 6.72 -3.65 -14.01
C ALA A 59 5.45 -4.14 -13.35
N VAL A 60 5.39 -4.03 -12.02
CA VAL A 60 4.18 -4.28 -11.24
C VAL A 60 3.74 -2.94 -10.65
N HIS A 61 2.46 -2.67 -10.72
CA HIS A 61 1.84 -1.45 -10.22
C HIS A 61 1.00 -1.77 -9.00
N VAL A 62 1.24 -1.07 -7.89
CA VAL A 62 0.52 -1.29 -6.63
C VAL A 62 -0.09 0.03 -6.19
N VAL A 63 -1.37 -0.02 -5.84
CA VAL A 63 -2.04 1.11 -5.16
C VAL A 63 -2.48 0.57 -3.80
N ALA A 64 -2.08 1.25 -2.73
CA ALA A 64 -2.37 0.79 -1.38
C ALA A 64 -2.80 1.95 -0.50
N GLU A 65 -3.83 1.72 0.30
CA GLU A 65 -4.38 2.73 1.22
C GLU A 65 -4.60 2.09 2.58
N GLY A 66 -4.30 2.84 3.62
CA GLY A 66 -4.54 2.41 4.99
C GLY A 66 -3.80 3.29 5.98
N THR A 67 -3.51 2.75 7.14
CA THR A 67 -2.74 3.51 8.12
C THR A 67 -1.31 3.76 7.60
N PRO A 68 -0.68 4.86 7.99
CA PRO A 68 0.68 5.13 7.54
C PRO A 68 1.65 4.00 7.85
N ASP A 69 1.55 3.39 9.02
CA ASP A 69 2.43 2.30 9.41
C ASP A 69 2.23 1.06 8.52
N ALA A 70 0.98 0.73 8.21
CA ALA A 70 0.68 -0.42 7.36
C ALA A 70 1.18 -0.18 5.94
N VAL A 71 1.00 1.04 5.42
CA VAL A 71 1.50 1.39 4.08
C VAL A 71 3.01 1.29 4.05
N GLU A 72 3.69 1.80 5.06
CA GLU A 72 5.15 1.73 5.13
C GLU A 72 5.64 0.29 5.16
N SER A 73 4.96 -0.58 5.92
CA SER A 73 5.30 -1.99 5.97
C SER A 73 5.16 -2.67 4.61
N LEU A 74 4.13 -2.32 3.85
CA LEU A 74 3.96 -2.87 2.52
C LEU A 74 5.05 -2.37 1.57
N VAL A 75 5.41 -1.08 1.64
CA VAL A 75 6.49 -0.52 0.83
C VAL A 75 7.79 -1.27 1.11
N ASP A 76 8.10 -1.51 2.38
CA ASP A 76 9.30 -2.26 2.75
C ASP A 76 9.26 -3.68 2.19
N TRP A 77 8.12 -4.36 2.30
CA TRP A 77 7.95 -5.70 1.74
C TRP A 77 8.18 -5.70 0.22
N CYS A 78 7.70 -4.68 -0.48
CA CYS A 78 7.81 -4.60 -1.92
C CYS A 78 9.27 -4.55 -2.40
N HIS A 79 10.17 -3.99 -1.59
CA HIS A 79 11.59 -3.96 -1.93
C HIS A 79 12.20 -5.35 -1.95
N ASP A 80 11.67 -6.28 -1.18
CA ASP A 80 12.18 -7.65 -1.11
C ASP A 80 11.37 -8.59 -2.02
N GLY A 81 10.06 -8.55 -1.90
CA GLY A 81 9.17 -9.46 -2.61
C GLY A 81 9.33 -10.90 -2.14
N PRO A 82 8.70 -11.85 -2.85
CA PRO A 82 8.89 -13.28 -2.57
C PRO A 82 10.27 -13.74 -3.02
N ASP A 83 10.70 -14.90 -2.54
CA ASP A 83 12.07 -15.40 -2.77
C ASP A 83 12.45 -15.49 -4.25
N ALA A 84 11.49 -15.82 -5.12
CA ALA A 84 11.76 -15.95 -6.54
C ALA A 84 11.87 -14.63 -7.28
N ALA A 85 11.51 -13.52 -6.62
CA ALA A 85 11.57 -12.19 -7.23
C ALA A 85 12.96 -11.58 -7.05
N SER A 86 13.30 -10.67 -7.96
CA SER A 86 14.50 -9.85 -7.85
C SER A 86 14.07 -8.42 -8.16
N VAL A 87 14.01 -7.59 -7.14
CA VAL A 87 13.50 -6.22 -7.25
C VAL A 87 14.66 -5.28 -7.52
N ASP A 88 14.58 -4.54 -8.63
CA ASP A 88 15.60 -3.55 -8.98
C ASP A 88 15.29 -2.20 -8.35
N ASP A 89 14.01 -1.78 -8.36
CA ASP A 89 13.63 -0.48 -7.88
C ASP A 89 12.15 -0.46 -7.48
N VAL A 90 11.81 0.38 -6.52
CA VAL A 90 10.43 0.66 -6.10
C VAL A 90 10.28 2.18 -6.08
N GLU A 91 9.50 2.70 -7.02
CA GLU A 91 9.14 4.12 -7.03
C GLU A 91 7.88 4.32 -6.23
N VAL A 92 7.91 5.24 -5.29
CA VAL A 92 6.80 5.50 -4.37
C VAL A 92 6.29 6.91 -4.60
N ARG A 93 4.98 7.04 -4.87
CA ARG A 93 4.33 8.36 -4.93
C ARG A 93 3.19 8.38 -3.95
N ASP A 94 3.08 9.46 -3.17
CA ASP A 94 1.90 9.68 -2.35
C ASP A 94 0.77 10.18 -3.24
N VAL A 95 -0.41 9.62 -3.05
CA VAL A 95 -1.61 9.99 -3.82
C VAL A 95 -2.76 10.18 -2.86
N ALA A 96 -3.86 10.75 -3.35
CA ALA A 96 -5.07 10.91 -2.53
C ALA A 96 -5.77 9.56 -2.38
N PRO A 97 -6.27 9.23 -1.19
CA PRO A 97 -7.06 8.01 -1.01
C PRO A 97 -8.32 8.03 -1.86
N GLU A 98 -8.65 6.86 -2.44
CA GLU A 98 -9.82 6.69 -3.29
C GLU A 98 -10.98 6.00 -2.57
N GLY A 99 -10.69 5.29 -1.47
CA GLY A 99 -11.73 4.60 -0.71
C GLY A 99 -12.07 3.22 -1.25
N TYR A 100 -11.06 2.43 -1.63
CA TYR A 100 -11.29 1.05 -2.06
C TYR A 100 -11.87 0.21 -0.91
N ASP A 101 -12.66 -0.82 -1.24
CA ASP A 101 -13.29 -1.68 -0.25
C ASP A 101 -12.40 -2.80 0.22
N ASP A 102 -11.51 -3.29 -0.64
CA ASP A 102 -10.63 -4.41 -0.32
C ASP A 102 -9.34 -4.29 -1.13
N PHE A 103 -8.48 -5.30 -1.04
CA PHE A 103 -7.26 -5.35 -1.85
C PHE A 103 -7.42 -6.45 -2.89
N THR A 104 -7.33 -6.08 -4.16
CA THR A 104 -7.60 -7.00 -5.26
C THR A 104 -6.38 -7.17 -6.17
N VAL A 105 -6.33 -8.34 -6.81
CA VAL A 105 -5.35 -8.62 -7.86
C VAL A 105 -6.04 -8.43 -9.20
N ARG A 106 -5.48 -7.56 -10.02
CA ARG A 106 -5.99 -7.31 -11.37
C ARG A 106 -5.17 -8.08 -12.38
N HIS A 107 -5.87 -8.63 -13.37
CA HIS A 107 -5.25 -9.46 -14.40
C HIS A 107 -5.24 -8.82 -15.76
#